data_ddea5ec80112945c62570b21817b4eb4
#
_entry.id   ddea5ec80112945c62570b21817b4eb4
#
_cell.length_a   1.000
_cell.length_b   1.000
_cell.length_c   1.000
_cell.angle_alpha   90.00
_cell.angle_beta   90.00
_cell.angle_gamma   90.00
#
_symmetry.space_group_name_H-M   'P 1'
#
loop_
_entity.id
_entity.type
_entity.pdbx_description
1 polymer ?
#
loop_
_entity_poly.entity_id
_entity_poly.type
_entity_poly.pdbx_seq_one_letter_code
_entity_poly.pdbx_strand_id
1 'polypeptide(L)'
;RKDDVGRDELLTLINDLLTQAQADHKIRDLVFWEPVPTSITVDVRDSAHPFSRERLAHSVQVAGLAPDQALEMARLVEERLLEQRRARVDSEELEVLVANVLDEKYGNGFVERYRIWRAWGDIGRPLVILIGGASGVGKTSLAINLANVLDIPRVVATDDIRQILRLTLAPEFMPSIHRSSYATSQDVQLPN
;
A
#
# COMPACT_ATOMS: atom_id res chain seq x y z
N ARG A 1 -30.55 34.90 10.08
CA ARG A 1 -29.18 34.73 10.61
C ARG A 1 -29.24 33.49 11.50
N LYS A 2 -28.88 32.35 11.00
CA LYS A 2 -28.61 31.17 11.79
C LYS A 2 -27.17 31.34 12.34
N ASP A 3 -27.07 31.53 13.63
CA ASP A 3 -25.81 31.54 14.34
C ASP A 3 -25.29 30.12 14.31
N ASP A 4 -24.25 29.91 13.52
CA ASP A 4 -23.48 28.65 13.47
C ASP A 4 -22.57 28.65 14.72
N VAL A 5 -23.08 28.08 15.81
CA VAL A 5 -22.32 27.90 17.05
C VAL A 5 -21.23 26.90 16.73
N GLY A 6 -19.99 27.33 16.79
CA GLY A 6 -18.84 26.48 16.51
C GLY A 6 -18.83 25.24 17.42
N ARG A 7 -18.36 24.10 16.91
CA ARG A 7 -18.29 22.81 17.63
C ARG A 7 -17.62 22.94 19.00
N ASP A 8 -16.61 23.80 19.09
CA ASP A 8 -15.87 24.03 20.32
C ASP A 8 -16.67 24.84 21.36
N GLU A 9 -17.51 25.78 20.90
CA GLU A 9 -18.44 26.50 21.75
C GLU A 9 -19.56 25.59 22.28
N LEU A 10 -20.08 24.67 21.45
CA LEU A 10 -21.03 23.66 21.88
C LEU A 10 -20.45 22.72 22.96
N LEU A 11 -19.21 22.26 22.75
CA LEU A 11 -18.52 21.40 23.73
C LEU A 11 -18.26 22.13 25.06
N THR A 12 -17.90 23.40 25.01
CA THR A 12 -17.71 24.24 26.20
C THR A 12 -19.03 24.42 26.94
N LEU A 13 -20.11 24.73 26.21
CA LEU A 13 -21.45 24.91 26.78
C LEU A 13 -21.98 23.61 27.42
N ILE A 14 -21.76 22.46 26.80
CA ILE A 14 -22.11 21.14 27.34
C ILE A 14 -21.32 20.85 28.61
N ASN A 15 -20.03 21.12 28.63
CA ASN A 15 -19.20 20.95 29.82
C ASN A 15 -19.60 21.86 30.96
N ASP A 16 -19.94 23.11 30.68
CA ASP A 16 -20.41 24.07 31.67
C ASP A 16 -21.78 23.67 32.26
N LEU A 17 -22.71 23.22 31.41
CA LEU A 17 -24.02 22.72 31.84
C LEU A 17 -23.90 21.45 32.71
N LEU A 18 -23.03 20.54 32.35
CA LEU A 18 -22.75 19.33 33.14
C LEU A 18 -22.08 19.64 34.49
N THR A 19 -21.24 20.68 34.53
CA THR A 19 -20.58 21.15 35.73
C THR A 19 -21.57 21.86 36.66
N GLN A 20 -22.50 22.65 36.11
CA GLN A 20 -23.55 23.36 36.89
C GLN A 20 -24.64 22.43 37.40
N ALA A 21 -24.95 21.33 36.72
CA ALA A 21 -26.01 20.41 37.07
C ALA A 21 -25.70 19.56 38.31
N GLN A 22 -24.52 19.72 38.97
CA GLN A 22 -24.07 18.87 40.11
C GLN A 22 -24.37 17.40 39.88
N ALA A 23 -24.19 16.97 38.61
CA ALA A 23 -24.55 15.64 38.17
C ALA A 23 -23.76 14.61 39.00
N ASP A 24 -24.49 13.66 39.58
CA ASP A 24 -23.99 12.54 40.37
C ASP A 24 -22.69 11.95 39.80
N HIS A 25 -21.80 11.49 40.68
CA HIS A 25 -20.53 10.84 40.30
C HIS A 25 -20.67 9.79 39.16
N LYS A 26 -21.84 9.16 39.07
CA LYS A 26 -22.18 8.22 38.01
C LYS A 26 -22.27 8.83 36.58
N ILE A 27 -22.60 10.11 36.48
CA ILE A 27 -22.66 10.79 35.16
C ILE A 27 -21.27 11.26 34.75
N ARG A 28 -20.38 11.58 35.71
CA ARG A 28 -18.97 11.86 35.39
C ARG A 28 -18.26 10.67 34.77
N ASP A 29 -18.53 9.45 35.20
CA ASP A 29 -17.97 8.24 34.62
C ASP A 29 -18.55 7.88 33.24
N LEU A 30 -19.75 8.41 32.94
CA LEU A 30 -20.42 8.21 31.62
C LEU A 30 -20.07 9.28 30.57
N VAL A 31 -19.54 10.43 30.99
CA VAL A 31 -19.23 11.58 30.11
C VAL A 31 -17.73 11.69 29.83
N PHE A 32 -16.98 10.61 29.89
CA PHE A 32 -15.73 10.55 29.16
C PHE A 32 -16.03 10.34 27.69
N TRP A 33 -16.61 11.35 27.07
CA TRP A 33 -16.68 11.42 25.62
C TRP A 33 -15.32 11.92 25.10
N GLU A 34 -14.35 11.06 25.09
CA GLU A 34 -13.22 11.27 24.22
C GLU A 34 -13.79 11.23 22.80
N PRO A 35 -13.64 12.29 22.01
CA PRO A 35 -14.14 12.28 20.65
C PRO A 35 -13.51 11.13 19.90
N VAL A 36 -14.32 10.32 19.22
CA VAL A 36 -13.81 9.29 18.31
C VAL A 36 -12.91 10.01 17.31
N PRO A 37 -11.66 9.61 17.15
CA PRO A 37 -10.76 10.28 16.23
C PRO A 37 -11.36 10.28 14.83
N THR A 38 -11.45 11.45 14.22
CA THR A 38 -11.97 11.62 12.86
C THR A 38 -10.93 11.26 11.79
N SER A 39 -9.67 11.12 12.19
CA SER A 39 -8.56 10.71 11.34
C SER A 39 -7.55 9.89 12.14
N ILE A 40 -7.02 8.87 11.51
CA ILE A 40 -5.96 8.02 12.07
C ILE A 40 -4.65 8.41 11.40
N THR A 41 -3.60 8.54 12.18
CA THR A 41 -2.24 8.81 11.70
C THR A 41 -1.37 7.59 11.95
N VAL A 42 -0.61 7.17 10.95
CA VAL A 42 0.36 6.07 11.03
C VAL A 42 1.76 6.64 11.11
N ASP A 43 2.49 6.28 12.15
CA ASP A 43 3.89 6.64 12.31
C ASP A 43 4.78 5.61 11.63
N VAL A 44 5.61 6.09 10.70
CA VAL A 44 6.59 5.26 9.99
C VAL A 44 7.96 5.88 10.20
N ARG A 45 8.79 5.27 11.05
CA ARG A 45 10.10 5.82 11.45
C ARG A 45 9.98 7.28 11.91
N ASP A 46 10.56 8.23 11.17
CA ASP A 46 10.58 9.67 11.52
C ASP A 46 9.44 10.47 10.84
N SER A 47 8.49 9.83 10.22
CA SER A 47 7.40 10.51 9.50
C SER A 47 6.02 9.99 9.89
N ALA A 48 5.05 10.90 9.95
CA ALA A 48 3.66 10.61 10.23
C ALA A 48 2.82 10.78 8.96
N HIS A 49 2.04 9.77 8.62
CA HIS A 49 1.20 9.76 7.42
C HIS A 49 -0.26 9.48 7.80
N PRO A 50 -1.23 10.09 7.13
CA PRO A 50 -2.62 9.71 7.33
C PRO A 50 -2.84 8.23 6.94
N PHE A 51 -3.65 7.53 7.72
CA PHE A 51 -4.10 6.20 7.36
C PHE A 51 -4.89 6.24 6.05
N SER A 52 -4.62 5.31 5.15
CA SER A 52 -5.36 5.15 3.90
C SER A 52 -5.76 3.70 3.71
N ARG A 53 -7.07 3.48 3.55
CA ARG A 53 -7.63 2.16 3.24
C ARG A 53 -7.07 1.60 1.93
N GLU A 54 -6.91 2.45 0.93
CA GLU A 54 -6.42 2.06 -0.39
C GLU A 54 -4.97 1.57 -0.32
N ARG A 55 -4.12 2.28 0.42
CA ARG A 55 -2.73 1.86 0.64
C ARG A 55 -2.64 0.55 1.41
N LEU A 56 -3.46 0.39 2.45
CA LEU A 56 -3.49 -0.85 3.21
C LEU A 56 -4.04 -1.99 2.35
N ALA A 57 -5.15 -1.78 1.63
CA ALA A 57 -5.71 -2.78 0.72
C ALA A 57 -4.66 -3.23 -0.31
N HIS A 58 -3.94 -2.28 -0.93
CA HIS A 58 -2.87 -2.60 -1.87
C HIS A 58 -1.77 -3.44 -1.21
N SER A 59 -1.34 -3.10 0.00
CA SER A 59 -0.30 -3.85 0.71
C SER A 59 -0.69 -5.29 1.06
N VAL A 60 -1.98 -5.59 1.27
CA VAL A 60 -2.47 -6.95 1.57
C VAL A 60 -2.84 -7.75 0.32
N GLN A 61 -3.05 -7.12 -0.84
CA GLN A 61 -3.22 -7.83 -2.12
C GLN A 61 -2.00 -8.70 -2.44
N VAL A 62 -0.81 -8.27 -2.04
CA VAL A 62 0.43 -9.04 -2.22
C VAL A 62 0.38 -10.38 -1.45
N ALA A 63 -0.41 -10.47 -0.38
CA ALA A 63 -0.68 -11.73 0.31
C ALA A 63 -1.61 -12.67 -0.47
N GLY A 64 -2.13 -12.23 -1.62
CA GLY A 64 -2.99 -13.01 -2.51
C GLY A 64 -4.48 -12.79 -2.30
N LEU A 65 -4.89 -11.71 -1.64
CA LEU A 65 -6.29 -11.31 -1.52
C LEU A 65 -6.80 -10.71 -2.85
N ALA A 66 -8.03 -11.01 -3.20
CA ALA A 66 -8.72 -10.31 -4.28
C ALA A 66 -8.94 -8.84 -3.90
N PRO A 67 -9.05 -7.91 -4.87
CA PRO A 67 -9.17 -6.48 -4.59
C PRO A 67 -10.32 -6.10 -3.66
N ASP A 68 -11.47 -6.74 -3.80
CA ASP A 68 -12.66 -6.57 -2.95
C ASP A 68 -12.41 -7.06 -1.51
N GLN A 69 -11.76 -8.21 -1.37
CA GLN A 69 -11.36 -8.77 -0.06
C GLN A 69 -10.33 -7.88 0.64
N ALA A 70 -9.38 -7.32 -0.11
CA ALA A 70 -8.36 -6.43 0.41
C ALA A 70 -8.95 -5.11 0.93
N LEU A 71 -9.92 -4.53 0.21
CA LEU A 71 -10.64 -3.33 0.66
C LEU A 71 -11.48 -3.59 1.91
N GLU A 72 -12.19 -4.73 1.94
CA GLU A 72 -12.96 -5.15 3.11
C GLU A 72 -12.07 -5.36 4.34
N MET A 73 -10.90 -5.97 4.15
CA MET A 73 -9.92 -6.17 5.19
C MET A 73 -9.37 -4.82 5.72
N ALA A 74 -9.05 -3.89 4.83
CA ALA A 74 -8.59 -2.56 5.21
C ALA A 74 -9.65 -1.77 6.00
N ARG A 75 -10.95 -1.92 5.63
CA ARG A 75 -12.07 -1.37 6.38
C ARG A 75 -12.16 -1.92 7.80
N LEU A 76 -12.02 -3.25 7.96
CA LEU A 76 -12.06 -3.89 9.28
C LEU A 76 -10.91 -3.43 10.19
N VAL A 77 -9.71 -3.24 9.63
CA VAL A 77 -8.57 -2.70 10.38
C VAL A 77 -8.86 -1.27 10.85
N GLU A 78 -9.39 -0.42 9.96
CA GLU A 78 -9.77 0.95 10.32
C GLU A 78 -10.83 0.96 11.43
N GLU A 79 -11.86 0.14 11.31
CA GLU A 79 -12.92 0.03 12.33
C GLU A 79 -12.35 -0.37 13.70
N ARG A 80 -11.45 -1.35 13.75
CA ARG A 80 -10.78 -1.74 15.00
C ARG A 80 -9.93 -0.63 15.62
N LEU A 81 -9.23 0.15 14.79
CA LEU A 81 -8.47 1.30 15.27
C LEU A 81 -9.38 2.38 15.84
N LEU A 82 -10.52 2.65 15.20
CA LEU A 82 -11.53 3.61 15.67
C LEU A 82 -12.22 3.12 16.95
N GLU A 83 -12.57 1.83 17.06
CA GLU A 83 -13.13 1.22 18.27
C GLU A 83 -12.17 1.34 19.48
N GLN A 84 -10.87 1.18 19.22
CA GLN A 84 -9.82 1.37 20.22
C GLN A 84 -9.53 2.86 20.50
N ARG A 85 -10.26 3.79 19.85
CA ARG A 85 -10.07 5.25 19.92
C ARG A 85 -8.64 5.70 19.64
N ARG A 86 -7.95 4.98 18.75
CA ARG A 86 -6.57 5.30 18.40
C ARG A 86 -6.52 6.34 17.29
N ALA A 87 -6.16 7.56 17.66
CA ALA A 87 -5.85 8.63 16.70
C ALA A 87 -4.48 8.45 16.03
N ARG A 88 -3.59 7.67 16.67
CA ARG A 88 -2.22 7.44 16.24
C ARG A 88 -1.82 6.00 16.48
N VAL A 89 -1.15 5.39 15.51
CA VAL A 89 -0.68 4.00 15.55
C VAL A 89 0.71 3.91 14.92
N ASP A 90 1.60 3.15 15.54
CA ASP A 90 2.90 2.83 14.96
C ASP A 90 2.74 1.81 13.81
N SER A 91 3.67 1.86 12.84
CA SER A 91 3.66 0.93 11.70
C SER A 91 3.80 -0.53 12.13
N GLU A 92 4.56 -0.82 13.19
CA GLU A 92 4.72 -2.18 13.74
C GLU A 92 3.43 -2.65 14.41
N GLU A 93 2.78 -1.80 15.21
CA GLU A 93 1.48 -2.11 15.81
C GLU A 93 0.40 -2.33 14.76
N LEU A 94 0.41 -1.50 13.70
CA LEU A 94 -0.51 -1.65 12.57
C LEU A 94 -0.28 -3.00 11.88
N GLU A 95 0.98 -3.42 11.69
CA GLU A 95 1.31 -4.70 11.08
C GLU A 95 0.79 -5.88 11.90
N VAL A 96 0.92 -5.83 13.23
CA VAL A 96 0.37 -6.85 14.12
C VAL A 96 -1.15 -6.90 14.01
N LEU A 97 -1.82 -5.76 14.00
CA LEU A 97 -3.28 -5.70 13.84
C LEU A 97 -3.73 -6.28 12.49
N VAL A 98 -3.03 -5.92 11.40
CA VAL A 98 -3.27 -6.45 10.06
C VAL A 98 -3.10 -7.98 10.04
N ALA A 99 -2.02 -8.50 10.63
CA ALA A 99 -1.77 -9.93 10.71
C ALA A 99 -2.88 -10.68 11.47
N ASN A 100 -3.36 -10.11 12.57
CA ASN A 100 -4.45 -10.72 13.36
C ASN A 100 -5.76 -10.75 12.57
N VAL A 101 -6.12 -9.66 11.89
CA VAL A 101 -7.34 -9.62 11.06
C VAL A 101 -7.23 -10.58 9.87
N LEU A 102 -6.04 -10.69 9.25
CA LEU A 102 -5.78 -11.65 8.18
C LEU A 102 -5.96 -13.09 8.67
N ASP A 103 -5.41 -13.43 9.84
CA ASP A 103 -5.51 -14.78 10.40
C ASP A 103 -6.95 -15.14 10.72
N GLU A 104 -7.67 -14.26 11.40
CA GLU A 104 -9.07 -14.48 11.77
C GLU A 104 -10.00 -14.70 10.58
N LYS A 105 -9.79 -13.95 9.50
CA LYS A 105 -10.73 -13.93 8.36
C LYS A 105 -10.32 -14.85 7.21
N TYR A 106 -9.02 -15.00 6.96
CA TYR A 106 -8.49 -15.69 5.78
C TYR A 106 -7.50 -16.81 6.12
N GLY A 107 -7.03 -16.88 7.36
CA GLY A 107 -6.13 -17.91 7.87
C GLY A 107 -4.64 -17.61 7.71
N ASN A 108 -3.83 -18.38 8.44
CA ASN A 108 -2.40 -18.16 8.62
C ASN A 108 -1.58 -18.12 7.31
N GLY A 109 -2.01 -18.83 6.27
CA GLY A 109 -1.31 -18.80 4.98
C GLY A 109 -1.23 -17.42 4.31
N PHE A 110 -2.23 -16.56 4.56
CA PHE A 110 -2.21 -15.16 4.12
C PHE A 110 -1.29 -14.32 4.99
N VAL A 111 -1.25 -14.57 6.30
CA VAL A 111 -0.35 -13.90 7.24
C VAL A 111 1.11 -14.15 6.89
N GLU A 112 1.47 -15.40 6.59
CA GLU A 112 2.85 -15.75 6.21
C GLU A 112 3.29 -15.01 4.95
N ARG A 113 2.47 -14.99 3.90
CA ARG A 113 2.77 -14.25 2.65
C ARG A 113 2.89 -12.75 2.90
N TYR A 114 1.99 -12.18 3.70
CA TYR A 114 2.05 -10.76 4.08
C TYR A 114 3.35 -10.42 4.81
N ARG A 115 3.74 -11.23 5.80
CA ARG A 115 4.99 -11.03 6.56
C ARG A 115 6.24 -11.16 5.70
N ILE A 116 6.29 -12.17 4.82
CA ILE A 116 7.41 -12.33 3.87
C ILE A 116 7.57 -11.07 3.02
N TRP A 117 6.46 -10.54 2.52
CA TRP A 117 6.49 -9.35 1.68
C TRP A 117 6.91 -8.10 2.45
N ARG A 118 6.40 -7.92 3.66
CA ARG A 118 6.82 -6.82 4.54
C ARG A 118 8.31 -6.88 4.85
N ALA A 119 8.80 -8.03 5.26
CA ALA A 119 10.22 -8.26 5.51
C ALA A 119 11.09 -7.98 4.27
N TRP A 120 10.59 -8.30 3.07
CA TRP A 120 11.29 -7.96 1.82
C TRP A 120 11.45 -6.45 1.63
N GLY A 121 10.41 -5.67 1.89
CA GLY A 121 10.45 -4.20 1.82
C GLY A 121 11.50 -3.58 2.74
N ASP A 122 11.75 -4.18 3.90
CA ASP A 122 12.72 -3.70 4.89
C ASP A 122 14.18 -4.01 4.52
N ILE A 123 14.43 -5.01 3.66
CA ILE A 123 15.80 -5.39 3.22
C ILE A 123 16.44 -4.28 2.38
N GLY A 124 15.67 -3.37 1.79
CA GLY A 124 16.17 -2.27 0.95
C GLY A 124 16.85 -2.72 -0.35
N ARG A 125 16.65 -3.97 -0.77
CA ARG A 125 17.16 -4.49 -2.04
C ARG A 125 16.12 -4.36 -3.14
N PRO A 126 16.50 -3.87 -4.33
CA PRO A 126 15.54 -3.79 -5.43
C PRO A 126 15.14 -5.19 -5.90
N LEU A 127 13.85 -5.41 -6.09
CA LEU A 127 13.33 -6.61 -6.75
C LEU A 127 13.38 -6.39 -8.27
N VAL A 128 14.11 -7.26 -8.97
CA VAL A 128 14.18 -7.27 -10.44
C VAL A 128 13.60 -8.57 -10.96
N ILE A 129 12.51 -8.48 -11.73
CA ILE A 129 11.83 -9.62 -12.33
C ILE A 129 12.04 -9.56 -13.84
N LEU A 130 12.62 -10.60 -14.42
CA LEU A 130 12.81 -10.75 -15.85
C LEU A 130 11.73 -11.67 -16.44
N ILE A 131 10.96 -11.16 -17.40
CA ILE A 131 9.91 -11.92 -18.09
C ILE A 131 10.34 -12.16 -19.54
N GLY A 132 10.66 -13.42 -19.85
CA GLY A 132 11.07 -13.88 -21.18
C GLY A 132 9.96 -14.69 -21.85
N GLY A 133 10.02 -14.79 -23.20
CA GLY A 133 9.12 -15.63 -24.00
C GLY A 133 8.99 -15.13 -25.43
N ALA A 134 8.26 -15.90 -26.27
CA ALA A 134 8.03 -15.58 -27.68
C ALA A 134 7.30 -14.24 -27.86
N SER A 135 7.38 -13.66 -29.06
CA SER A 135 6.64 -12.44 -29.39
C SER A 135 5.13 -12.71 -29.40
N GLY A 136 4.32 -11.74 -28.95
CA GLY A 136 2.85 -11.82 -28.99
C GLY A 136 2.19 -12.63 -27.86
N VAL A 137 2.93 -13.27 -26.94
CA VAL A 137 2.36 -14.10 -25.85
C VAL A 137 1.87 -13.32 -24.63
N GLY A 138 1.79 -12.00 -24.70
CA GLY A 138 1.26 -11.19 -23.59
C GLY A 138 2.24 -10.84 -22.47
N LYS A 139 3.57 -10.94 -22.70
CA LYS A 139 4.60 -10.62 -21.70
C LYS A 139 4.43 -9.23 -21.06
N THR A 140 4.18 -8.22 -21.89
CA THR A 140 4.04 -6.84 -21.41
C THR A 140 2.81 -6.70 -20.51
N SER A 141 1.69 -7.30 -20.88
CA SER A 141 0.46 -7.30 -20.04
C SER A 141 0.70 -8.02 -18.72
N LEU A 142 1.39 -9.16 -18.76
CA LEU A 142 1.77 -9.88 -17.53
C LEU A 142 2.72 -9.04 -16.67
N ALA A 143 3.72 -8.39 -17.26
CA ALA A 143 4.66 -7.54 -16.55
C ALA A 143 3.98 -6.36 -15.85
N ILE A 144 3.05 -5.68 -16.53
CA ILE A 144 2.29 -4.57 -15.98
C ILE A 144 1.40 -5.04 -14.81
N ASN A 145 0.66 -6.15 -15.00
CA ASN A 145 -0.19 -6.69 -13.95
C ASN A 145 0.62 -7.11 -12.72
N LEU A 146 1.76 -7.79 -12.95
CA LEU A 146 2.63 -8.20 -11.87
C LEU A 146 3.26 -7.00 -11.14
N ALA A 147 3.68 -5.98 -11.88
CA ALA A 147 4.21 -4.75 -11.31
C ALA A 147 3.16 -4.04 -10.44
N ASN A 148 1.91 -3.97 -10.88
CA ASN A 148 0.82 -3.39 -10.11
C ASN A 148 0.55 -4.19 -8.81
N VAL A 149 0.53 -5.52 -8.89
CA VAL A 149 0.29 -6.37 -7.71
C VAL A 149 1.44 -6.26 -6.71
N LEU A 150 2.68 -6.21 -7.18
CA LEU A 150 3.89 -6.20 -6.34
C LEU A 150 4.39 -4.78 -6.02
N ASP A 151 3.65 -3.73 -6.37
CA ASP A 151 4.05 -2.33 -6.19
C ASP A 151 5.44 -2.01 -6.77
N ILE A 152 5.75 -2.61 -7.93
CA ILE A 152 7.01 -2.36 -8.65
C ILE A 152 6.83 -1.10 -9.51
N PRO A 153 7.56 -0.01 -9.22
CA PRO A 153 7.30 1.29 -9.83
C PRO A 153 7.72 1.39 -11.30
N ARG A 154 8.48 0.42 -11.82
CA ARG A 154 9.03 0.48 -13.17
C ARG A 154 8.88 -0.82 -13.92
N VAL A 155 8.26 -0.74 -15.09
CA VAL A 155 8.26 -1.79 -16.10
C VAL A 155 9.04 -1.28 -17.30
N VAL A 156 10.00 -2.05 -17.76
CA VAL A 156 10.85 -1.68 -18.91
C VAL A 156 10.77 -2.77 -19.97
N ALA A 157 10.34 -2.41 -21.16
CA ALA A 157 10.36 -3.31 -22.29
C ALA A 157 11.73 -3.22 -23.01
N THR A 158 12.33 -4.37 -23.32
CA THR A 158 13.62 -4.41 -24.03
C THR A 158 13.52 -3.83 -25.43
N ASP A 159 12.34 -3.86 -26.06
CA ASP A 159 12.10 -3.26 -27.36
C ASP A 159 12.16 -1.73 -27.30
N ASP A 160 11.70 -1.10 -26.22
CA ASP A 160 11.82 0.35 -26.03
C ASP A 160 13.29 0.77 -25.91
N ILE A 161 14.07 0.02 -25.12
CA ILE A 161 15.51 0.24 -24.98
C ILE A 161 16.19 0.09 -26.35
N ARG A 162 15.86 -0.95 -27.09
CA ARG A 162 16.40 -1.18 -28.42
C ARG A 162 16.08 -0.01 -29.36
N GLN A 163 14.87 0.53 -29.29
CA GLN A 163 14.45 1.66 -30.12
C GLN A 163 15.24 2.92 -29.78
N ILE A 164 15.44 3.21 -28.51
CA ILE A 164 16.29 4.33 -28.07
C ILE A 164 17.73 4.15 -28.58
N LEU A 165 18.30 2.96 -28.44
CA LEU A 165 19.65 2.67 -28.89
C LEU A 165 19.78 2.81 -30.42
N ARG A 166 18.78 2.43 -31.21
CA ARG A 166 18.75 2.64 -32.66
C ARG A 166 18.78 4.11 -33.05
N LEU A 167 18.18 4.98 -32.26
CA LEU A 167 18.21 6.43 -32.51
C LEU A 167 19.56 7.06 -32.15
N THR A 168 20.30 6.42 -31.23
CA THR A 168 21.51 6.99 -30.67
C THR A 168 22.78 6.40 -31.30
N LEU A 169 22.75 5.13 -31.70
CA LEU A 169 23.90 4.41 -32.25
C LEU A 169 23.71 4.17 -33.77
N ALA A 170 24.71 4.52 -34.52
CA ALA A 170 24.71 4.26 -35.94
C ALA A 170 24.80 2.73 -36.21
N PRO A 171 24.19 2.22 -37.31
CA PRO A 171 24.20 0.79 -37.65
C PRO A 171 25.60 0.17 -37.78
N GLU A 172 26.60 0.97 -38.12
CA GLU A 172 27.99 0.55 -38.28
C GLU A 172 28.63 0.16 -36.92
N PHE A 173 28.20 0.80 -35.83
CA PHE A 173 28.69 0.52 -34.49
C PHE A 173 28.08 -0.72 -33.85
N MET A 174 26.79 -0.97 -34.11
CA MET A 174 26.07 -2.09 -33.52
C MET A 174 24.98 -2.64 -34.44
N PRO A 175 25.36 -3.38 -35.48
CA PRO A 175 24.42 -3.91 -36.49
C PRO A 175 23.30 -4.77 -35.88
N SER A 176 23.61 -5.52 -34.84
CA SER A 176 22.68 -6.42 -34.14
C SER A 176 21.45 -5.72 -33.56
N ILE A 177 21.57 -4.45 -33.13
CA ILE A 177 20.43 -3.66 -32.59
C ILE A 177 19.47 -3.28 -33.74
N HIS A 178 20.01 -3.01 -34.94
CA HIS A 178 19.23 -2.58 -36.10
C HIS A 178 18.56 -3.74 -36.86
N ARG A 179 18.94 -4.99 -36.58
CA ARG A 179 18.30 -6.18 -37.14
C ARG A 179 17.09 -6.65 -36.34
N SER A 180 16.28 -7.51 -36.95
CA SER A 180 15.19 -8.22 -36.23
C SER A 180 15.79 -9.14 -35.16
N SER A 181 15.07 -9.32 -34.05
CA SER A 181 15.46 -10.25 -32.97
C SER A 181 15.71 -11.67 -33.47
N TYR A 182 15.06 -12.08 -34.56
CA TYR A 182 15.25 -13.40 -35.18
C TYR A 182 16.53 -13.51 -36.00
N ALA A 183 17.07 -12.38 -36.46
CA ALA A 183 18.27 -12.36 -37.30
C ALA A 183 19.55 -12.02 -36.53
N THR A 184 19.43 -11.65 -35.25
CA THR A 184 20.53 -11.17 -34.38
C THR A 184 21.54 -12.29 -34.08
N SER A 185 21.12 -13.56 -34.11
CA SER A 185 22.01 -14.71 -33.83
C SER A 185 23.17 -14.84 -34.84
N GLN A 186 23.03 -14.23 -36.02
CA GLN A 186 24.08 -14.24 -37.05
C GLN A 186 25.23 -13.27 -36.75
N ASP A 187 24.98 -12.26 -35.90
CA ASP A 187 25.96 -11.23 -35.55
C ASP A 187 26.62 -11.47 -34.18
N VAL A 188 26.09 -12.40 -33.37
CA VAL A 188 26.64 -12.74 -32.04
C VAL A 188 27.66 -13.86 -32.23
N GLN A 189 28.95 -13.49 -32.26
CA GLN A 189 30.02 -14.45 -32.08
C GLN A 189 30.15 -14.80 -30.61
N LEU A 190 29.80 -16.03 -30.23
CA LEU A 190 30.06 -16.53 -28.90
C LEU A 190 31.58 -16.68 -28.73
N PRO A 191 32.19 -16.20 -27.64
CA PRO A 191 33.57 -16.48 -27.35
C PRO A 191 33.73 -18.01 -27.17
N ASN A 192 34.74 -18.56 -27.85
CA ASN A 192 35.14 -19.97 -27.73
C ASN A 192 35.60 -20.30 -26.30
#